data_529c9b47cca5bf38e0c100500fcdd272
#
_entry.id   529c9b47cca5bf38e0c100500fcdd272
#
_cell.length_a   1.000
_cell.length_b   1.000
_cell.length_c   1.000
_cell.angle_alpha   90.00
_cell.angle_beta   90.00
_cell.angle_gamma   90.00
#
_symmetry.space_group_name_H-M   'P 1'
#
loop_
_entity.id
_entity.type
_entity.pdbx_description
1 polymer ?
#
loop_
_entity_poly.entity_id
_entity_poly.type
_entity_poly.pdbx_seq_one_letter_code
_entity_poly.pdbx_strand_id
1 'polypeptide(L)'
;MARRALTGVLLVGGASRRYGSPKALAELDGETLASRGRRVLAQACEEVLVVGKAGELPFDVLDDGSETRAPIAGVVAGLRAATHEVAVFLPVDCPRMTPELVRRLGEACRDAAVPQTGPLPGAWAKSALPLLEERLAGGPLALYRTYADLDVAELEVDPRLVADVDTPGDLANL
;
A
#
# COMPACT_ATOMS: atom_id res chain seq x y z
N MET A 1 5.99 -25.71 -6.49
CA MET A 1 4.74 -25.17 -5.95
C MET A 1 4.26 -24.02 -6.83
N ALA A 2 2.95 -23.94 -7.04
CA ALA A 2 2.38 -22.83 -7.79
C ALA A 2 2.63 -21.50 -7.03
N ARG A 3 3.01 -20.48 -7.76
CA ARG A 3 3.20 -19.13 -7.24
C ARG A 3 1.84 -18.55 -6.82
N ARG A 4 1.75 -17.96 -5.63
CA ARG A 4 0.51 -17.33 -5.16
C ARG A 4 0.12 -16.17 -6.06
N ALA A 5 -1.12 -16.13 -6.52
CA ALA A 5 -1.66 -14.99 -7.25
C ALA A 5 -1.91 -13.82 -6.27
N LEU A 6 -1.48 -12.62 -6.64
CA LEU A 6 -1.53 -11.43 -5.81
C LEU A 6 -2.22 -10.28 -6.55
N THR A 7 -2.95 -9.48 -5.79
CA THR A 7 -3.37 -8.15 -6.22
C THR A 7 -2.41 -7.11 -5.66
N GLY A 8 -1.86 -6.24 -6.50
CA GLY A 8 -1.14 -5.06 -6.07
C GLY A 8 -2.09 -3.88 -5.89
N VAL A 9 -1.98 -3.15 -4.80
CA VAL A 9 -2.78 -1.96 -4.53
C VAL A 9 -1.86 -0.77 -4.27
N LEU A 10 -1.88 0.20 -5.19
CA LEU A 10 -1.19 1.47 -5.01
C LEU A 10 -2.09 2.41 -4.23
N LEU A 11 -1.63 2.88 -3.09
CA LEU A 11 -2.32 3.87 -2.26
C LEU A 11 -1.87 5.28 -2.63
N VAL A 12 -2.77 6.05 -3.23
CA VAL A 12 -2.49 7.42 -3.71
C VAL A 12 -3.19 8.51 -2.89
N GLY A 13 -4.01 8.13 -1.92
CA GLY A 13 -4.70 9.04 -1.01
C GLY A 13 -3.81 9.45 0.14
N GLY A 14 -3.77 10.75 0.43
CA GLY A 14 -3.04 11.30 1.55
C GLY A 14 -2.99 12.83 1.47
N ALA A 15 -2.82 13.49 2.64
CA ALA A 15 -2.66 14.93 2.67
C ALA A 15 -1.22 15.30 2.28
N SER A 16 -1.00 15.64 1.03
CA SER A 16 0.30 16.11 0.51
C SER A 16 0.61 17.56 0.89
N ARG A 17 0.17 18.02 2.06
CA ARG A 17 0.31 19.44 2.47
C ARG A 17 1.76 19.92 2.51
N ARG A 18 2.71 19.05 2.88
CA ARG A 18 4.13 19.37 2.93
C ARG A 18 4.80 19.38 1.56
N TYR A 19 4.17 18.75 0.59
CA TYR A 19 4.71 18.62 -0.76
C TYR A 19 4.29 19.77 -1.69
N GLY A 20 3.25 20.54 -1.34
CA GLY A 20 2.72 21.64 -2.13
C GLY A 20 2.00 21.21 -3.43
N SER A 21 2.00 19.91 -3.75
CA SER A 21 1.33 19.30 -4.89
C SER A 21 1.04 17.84 -4.57
N PRO A 22 0.16 17.14 -5.31
CA PRO A 22 -0.08 15.71 -5.10
C PRO A 22 1.22 14.91 -5.22
N LYS A 23 1.63 14.21 -4.16
CA LYS A 23 2.84 13.35 -4.18
C LYS A 23 2.83 12.36 -5.34
N ALA A 24 1.66 11.86 -5.70
CA ALA A 24 1.51 10.91 -6.80
C ALA A 24 2.06 11.43 -8.13
N LEU A 25 2.04 12.73 -8.36
CA LEU A 25 2.53 13.40 -9.58
C LEU A 25 3.97 13.88 -9.47
N ALA A 26 4.60 13.79 -8.30
CA ALA A 26 6.02 14.11 -8.15
C ALA A 26 6.86 13.14 -8.98
N GLU A 27 7.96 13.64 -9.56
CA GLU A 27 8.81 12.87 -10.46
C GLU A 27 10.13 12.47 -9.77
N LEU A 28 10.55 11.25 -10.03
CA LEU A 28 11.86 10.72 -9.73
C LEU A 28 12.43 10.07 -11.00
N ASP A 29 13.58 10.55 -11.46
CA ASP A 29 14.23 10.06 -12.68
C ASP A 29 13.31 10.12 -13.92
N GLY A 30 12.48 11.17 -14.04
CA GLY A 30 11.57 11.37 -15.17
C GLY A 30 10.29 10.53 -15.15
N GLU A 31 10.02 9.80 -14.07
CA GLU A 31 8.81 8.99 -13.86
C GLU A 31 8.04 9.49 -12.64
N THR A 32 6.72 9.66 -12.75
CA THR A 32 5.92 10.01 -11.57
C THR A 32 5.95 8.91 -10.52
N LEU A 33 5.82 9.26 -9.25
CA LEU A 33 5.75 8.27 -8.16
C LEU A 33 4.60 7.29 -8.35
N ALA A 34 3.47 7.75 -8.84
CA ALA A 34 2.32 6.89 -9.14
C ALA A 34 2.62 5.88 -10.26
N SER A 35 3.22 6.31 -11.37
CA SER A 35 3.59 5.42 -12.48
C SER A 35 4.65 4.41 -12.03
N ARG A 36 5.63 4.84 -11.23
CA ARG A 36 6.67 3.99 -10.67
C ARG A 36 6.10 2.90 -9.76
N GLY A 37 5.25 3.28 -8.80
CA GLY A 37 4.62 2.32 -7.88
C GLY A 37 3.74 1.31 -8.63
N ARG A 38 2.96 1.79 -9.60
CA ARG A 38 2.12 0.92 -10.45
C ARG A 38 2.97 -0.07 -11.25
N ARG A 39 4.07 0.37 -11.83
CA ARG A 39 5.02 -0.47 -12.56
C ARG A 39 5.64 -1.55 -11.68
N VAL A 40 6.08 -1.20 -10.48
CA VAL A 40 6.65 -2.15 -9.50
C VAL A 40 5.63 -3.22 -9.14
N LEU A 41 4.39 -2.83 -8.85
CA LEU A 41 3.31 -3.78 -8.55
C LEU A 41 2.98 -4.68 -9.74
N ALA A 42 2.94 -4.13 -10.97
CA ALA A 42 2.63 -4.90 -12.18
C ALA A 42 3.69 -5.98 -12.51
N GLN A 43 4.93 -5.80 -12.06
CA GLN A 43 5.98 -6.81 -12.21
C GLN A 43 5.85 -7.97 -11.21
N ALA A 44 5.15 -7.76 -10.11
CA ALA A 44 5.04 -8.71 -9.01
C ALA A 44 3.65 -9.34 -8.87
N CYS A 45 2.60 -8.69 -9.35
CA CYS A 45 1.20 -9.05 -9.11
C CYS A 45 0.47 -9.30 -10.43
N GLU A 46 -0.54 -10.13 -10.39
CA GLU A 46 -1.39 -10.50 -11.53
C GLU A 46 -2.48 -9.45 -11.80
N GLU A 47 -2.81 -8.65 -10.79
CA GLU A 47 -3.77 -7.54 -10.85
C GLU A 47 -3.17 -6.32 -10.16
N VAL A 48 -3.44 -5.13 -10.69
CA VAL A 48 -3.05 -3.87 -10.04
C VAL A 48 -4.24 -2.92 -9.95
N LEU A 49 -4.52 -2.48 -8.74
CA LEU A 49 -5.53 -1.47 -8.42
C LEU A 49 -4.84 -0.20 -7.92
N VAL A 50 -5.47 0.93 -8.13
CA VAL A 50 -5.07 2.22 -7.56
C VAL A 50 -6.21 2.71 -6.68
N VAL A 51 -5.95 2.96 -5.42
CA VAL A 51 -6.96 3.28 -4.41
C VAL A 51 -6.59 4.58 -3.70
N GLY A 52 -7.57 5.42 -3.50
CA GLY A 52 -7.41 6.67 -2.77
C GLY A 52 -8.42 7.72 -3.21
N LYS A 53 -8.11 8.97 -3.02
CA LYS A 53 -8.92 10.06 -3.55
C LYS A 53 -8.48 10.36 -4.97
N ALA A 54 -9.45 10.43 -5.88
CA ALA A 54 -9.19 10.75 -7.27
C ALA A 54 -8.47 12.08 -7.40
N GLY A 55 -7.46 12.07 -8.22
CA GLY A 55 -6.71 13.24 -8.64
C GLY A 55 -6.51 13.21 -10.16
N GLU A 56 -5.66 14.05 -10.68
CA GLU A 56 -5.32 14.12 -12.10
C GLU A 56 -4.30 13.04 -12.48
N LEU A 57 -4.62 11.77 -12.24
CA LEU A 57 -3.76 10.64 -12.61
C LEU A 57 -4.17 10.08 -13.97
N PRO A 58 -3.21 9.58 -14.77
CA PRO A 58 -3.48 9.05 -16.12
C PRO A 58 -4.06 7.63 -16.09
N PHE A 59 -4.65 7.20 -14.98
CA PHE A 59 -5.30 5.89 -14.81
C PHE A 59 -6.41 5.97 -13.78
N ASP A 60 -7.29 4.97 -13.78
CA ASP A 60 -8.44 4.92 -12.91
C ASP A 60 -8.03 4.79 -11.43
N VAL A 61 -8.68 5.56 -10.58
CA VAL A 61 -8.52 5.53 -9.13
C VAL A 61 -9.84 5.13 -8.49
N LEU A 62 -9.81 4.03 -7.74
CA LEU A 62 -10.92 3.60 -6.91
C LEU A 62 -10.97 4.48 -5.66
N ASP A 63 -12.06 5.20 -5.46
CA ASP A 63 -12.30 5.96 -4.22
C ASP A 63 -12.44 4.99 -3.04
N ASP A 64 -11.77 5.29 -1.92
CA ASP A 64 -11.86 4.46 -0.72
C ASP A 64 -13.21 4.56 0.02
N GLY A 65 -14.10 5.43 -0.44
CA GLY A 65 -15.46 5.59 0.08
C GLY A 65 -15.54 6.17 1.49
N SER A 66 -14.42 6.64 2.04
CA SER A 66 -14.32 7.13 3.41
C SER A 66 -13.90 8.61 3.46
N GLU A 67 -14.47 9.36 4.38
CA GLU A 67 -13.98 10.71 4.73
C GLU A 67 -12.73 10.62 5.62
N THR A 68 -12.49 9.48 6.23
CA THR A 68 -11.30 9.20 7.03
C THR A 68 -10.07 9.15 6.14
N ARG A 69 -9.03 9.89 6.53
CA ARG A 69 -7.74 9.91 5.84
C ARG A 69 -6.75 8.86 6.37
N ALA A 70 -7.22 7.93 7.19
CA ALA A 70 -6.39 6.87 7.73
C ALA A 70 -6.14 5.79 6.67
N PRO A 71 -4.93 5.20 6.62
CA PRO A 71 -4.57 4.17 5.64
C PRO A 71 -5.49 2.95 5.65
N ILE A 72 -6.12 2.62 6.77
CA ILE A 72 -7.04 1.50 6.90
C ILE A 72 -8.21 1.58 5.90
N ALA A 73 -8.69 2.78 5.58
CA ALA A 73 -9.76 2.96 4.58
C ALA A 73 -9.32 2.47 3.19
N GLY A 74 -8.11 2.79 2.78
CA GLY A 74 -7.53 2.30 1.52
C GLY A 74 -7.29 0.81 1.52
N VAL A 75 -6.87 0.24 2.66
CA VAL A 75 -6.67 -1.21 2.80
C VAL A 75 -8.00 -1.96 2.68
N VAL A 76 -9.05 -1.51 3.37
CA VAL A 76 -10.39 -2.10 3.27
C VAL A 76 -10.92 -2.00 1.84
N ALA A 77 -10.86 -0.84 1.21
CA ALA A 77 -11.32 -0.65 -0.17
C ALA A 77 -10.57 -1.55 -1.15
N GLY A 78 -9.25 -1.62 -1.02
CA GLY A 78 -8.41 -2.48 -1.85
C GLY A 78 -8.71 -3.98 -1.69
N LEU A 79 -8.87 -4.46 -0.45
CA LEU A 79 -9.23 -5.86 -0.19
C LEU A 79 -10.61 -6.23 -0.73
N ARG A 80 -11.58 -5.33 -0.61
CA ARG A 80 -12.93 -5.55 -1.19
C ARG A 80 -12.88 -5.67 -2.69
N ALA A 81 -12.10 -4.85 -3.37
CA ALA A 81 -11.99 -4.80 -4.82
C ALA A 81 -11.06 -5.87 -5.40
N ALA A 82 -10.10 -6.37 -4.62
CA ALA A 82 -9.12 -7.36 -5.08
C ALA A 82 -9.77 -8.66 -5.53
N THR A 83 -9.33 -9.18 -6.68
CA THR A 83 -9.75 -10.50 -7.16
C THR A 83 -9.10 -11.63 -6.35
N HIS A 84 -7.85 -11.43 -5.94
CA HIS A 84 -7.08 -12.46 -5.23
C HIS A 84 -7.23 -12.36 -3.70
N GLU A 85 -6.96 -13.47 -3.01
CA GLU A 85 -7.06 -13.58 -1.55
C GLU A 85 -6.08 -12.67 -0.80
N VAL A 86 -4.95 -12.36 -1.41
CA VAL A 86 -3.92 -11.51 -0.82
C VAL A 86 -3.67 -10.31 -1.71
N ALA A 87 -3.69 -9.14 -1.11
CA ALA A 87 -3.31 -7.89 -1.74
C ALA A 87 -2.07 -7.29 -1.07
N VAL A 88 -1.14 -6.79 -1.88
CA VAL A 88 0.06 -6.08 -1.40
C VAL A 88 -0.15 -4.58 -1.61
N PHE A 89 -0.15 -3.85 -0.52
CA PHE A 89 -0.40 -2.42 -0.48
C PHE A 89 0.91 -1.64 -0.52
N LEU A 90 1.04 -0.78 -1.49
CA LEU A 90 2.20 0.08 -1.68
C LEU A 90 1.76 1.55 -1.61
N PRO A 91 2.15 2.30 -0.56
CA PRO A 91 1.98 3.74 -0.56
C PRO A 91 2.81 4.39 -1.68
N VAL A 92 2.22 5.37 -2.34
CA VAL A 92 2.86 6.05 -3.49
C VAL A 92 4.16 6.77 -3.10
N ASP A 93 4.32 7.11 -1.83
CA ASP A 93 5.49 7.79 -1.28
C ASP A 93 6.64 6.86 -0.85
N CYS A 94 6.56 5.57 -1.19
CA CYS A 94 7.64 4.60 -0.98
C CYS A 94 8.33 4.24 -2.31
N PRO A 95 9.15 5.14 -2.88
CA PRO A 95 9.64 5.03 -4.26
C PRO A 95 10.72 3.98 -4.48
N ARG A 96 11.33 3.44 -3.41
CA ARG A 96 12.40 2.43 -3.49
C ARG A 96 11.91 0.99 -3.38
N MET A 97 10.59 0.80 -3.26
CA MET A 97 10.00 -0.53 -3.22
C MET A 97 10.38 -1.35 -4.47
N THR A 98 10.65 -2.63 -4.29
CA THR A 98 11.05 -3.52 -5.37
C THR A 98 10.01 -4.61 -5.62
N PRO A 99 9.92 -5.16 -6.86
CA PRO A 99 9.03 -6.28 -7.15
C PRO A 99 9.33 -7.53 -6.29
N GLU A 100 10.59 -7.77 -5.97
CA GLU A 100 11.03 -8.88 -5.13
C GLU A 100 10.45 -8.75 -3.72
N LEU A 101 10.49 -7.54 -3.14
CA LEU A 101 9.94 -7.32 -1.81
C LEU A 101 8.41 -7.40 -1.82
N VAL A 102 7.75 -6.91 -2.86
CA VAL A 102 6.30 -7.10 -3.07
C VAL A 102 5.95 -8.59 -3.02
N ARG A 103 6.70 -9.41 -3.76
CA ARG A 103 6.49 -10.88 -3.76
C ARG A 103 6.73 -11.51 -2.40
N ARG A 104 7.82 -11.16 -1.73
CA ARG A 104 8.13 -11.69 -0.39
C ARG A 104 7.02 -11.41 0.60
N LEU A 105 6.51 -10.19 0.63
CA LEU A 105 5.38 -9.83 1.48
C LEU A 105 4.13 -10.64 1.14
N GLY A 106 3.77 -10.72 -0.13
CA GLY A 106 2.59 -11.46 -0.57
C GLY A 106 2.66 -12.95 -0.27
N GLU A 107 3.82 -13.58 -0.44
CA GLU A 107 4.01 -15.01 -0.18
C GLU A 107 4.07 -15.34 1.32
N ALA A 108 4.60 -14.44 2.14
CA ALA A 108 4.64 -14.60 3.59
C ALA A 108 3.29 -14.30 4.27
N CYS A 109 2.35 -13.67 3.56
CA CYS A 109 1.08 -13.23 4.12
C CYS A 109 0.25 -14.41 4.65
N ARG A 110 -0.17 -14.29 5.91
CA ARG A 110 -1.21 -15.10 6.56
C ARG A 110 -2.48 -14.26 6.61
N ASP A 111 -2.81 -13.63 7.72
CA ASP A 111 -3.78 -12.53 7.73
C ASP A 111 -3.14 -11.22 7.27
N ALA A 112 -1.86 -11.01 7.65
CA ALA A 112 -1.03 -9.93 7.14
C ALA A 112 0.46 -10.35 7.08
N ALA A 113 1.25 -9.63 6.27
CA ALA A 113 2.71 -9.67 6.32
C ALA A 113 3.23 -8.25 6.17
N VAL A 114 4.06 -7.83 7.12
CA VAL A 114 4.51 -6.44 7.24
C VAL A 114 6.02 -6.40 7.48
N PRO A 115 6.71 -5.34 7.06
CA PRO A 115 8.08 -5.12 7.49
C PRO A 115 8.13 -4.72 8.99
N GLN A 116 9.27 -4.89 9.62
CA GLN A 116 9.51 -4.47 11.01
C GLN A 116 9.31 -2.97 11.25
N THR A 117 9.25 -2.19 10.18
CA THR A 117 9.11 -0.72 10.27
C THR A 117 7.67 -0.25 10.39
N GLY A 118 6.70 -1.12 10.12
CA GLY A 118 5.28 -0.75 10.23
C GLY A 118 4.36 -1.50 9.26
N PRO A 119 3.06 -1.18 9.29
CA PRO A 119 2.03 -1.94 8.56
C PRO A 119 2.03 -1.75 7.04
N LEU A 120 2.66 -0.68 6.55
CA LEU A 120 2.72 -0.34 5.12
C LEU A 120 4.13 0.15 4.74
N PRO A 121 4.62 -0.22 3.54
CA PRO A 121 4.01 -1.18 2.60
C PRO A 121 3.86 -2.56 3.25
N GLY A 122 2.81 -3.30 2.90
CA GLY A 122 2.52 -4.60 3.52
C GLY A 122 1.50 -5.40 2.72
N ALA A 123 1.45 -6.70 2.98
CA ALA A 123 0.45 -7.59 2.40
C ALA A 123 -0.66 -7.86 3.42
N TRP A 124 -1.89 -7.89 2.96
CA TRP A 124 -3.08 -8.15 3.78
C TRP A 124 -3.99 -9.14 3.05
N ALA A 125 -4.54 -10.09 3.79
CA ALA A 125 -5.44 -11.10 3.25
C ALA A 125 -6.91 -10.74 3.48
N LYS A 126 -7.79 -11.28 2.66
CA LYS A 126 -9.25 -11.12 2.84
C LYS A 126 -9.73 -11.67 4.18
N SER A 127 -9.02 -12.61 4.79
CA SER A 127 -9.30 -13.10 6.15
C SER A 127 -9.24 -12.00 7.21
N ALA A 128 -8.42 -10.97 7.00
CA ALA A 128 -8.34 -9.81 7.90
C ALA A 128 -9.49 -8.80 7.70
N LEU A 129 -10.20 -8.86 6.56
CA LEU A 129 -11.17 -7.84 6.18
C LEU A 129 -12.28 -7.60 7.22
N PRO A 130 -12.91 -8.63 7.82
CA PRO A 130 -13.95 -8.40 8.83
C PRO A 130 -13.48 -7.54 10.01
N LEU A 131 -12.28 -7.79 10.53
CA LEU A 131 -11.71 -7.00 11.62
C LEU A 131 -11.38 -5.58 11.17
N LEU A 132 -10.82 -5.42 9.98
CA LEU A 132 -10.50 -4.10 9.44
C LEU A 132 -11.76 -3.24 9.21
N GLU A 133 -12.84 -3.85 8.74
CA GLU A 133 -14.14 -3.19 8.58
C GLU A 133 -14.74 -2.77 9.92
N GLU A 134 -14.65 -3.62 10.93
CA GLU A 134 -15.08 -3.28 12.31
C GLU A 134 -14.29 -2.08 12.85
N ARG A 135 -12.97 -2.07 12.67
CA ARG A 135 -12.11 -0.95 13.09
C ARG A 135 -12.44 0.34 12.35
N LEU A 136 -12.66 0.24 11.04
CA LEU A 136 -13.03 1.40 10.23
C LEU A 136 -14.39 2.00 10.65
N ALA A 137 -15.33 1.16 11.05
CA ALA A 137 -16.67 1.57 11.45
C ALA A 137 -16.72 2.28 12.83
N GLY A 138 -15.81 2.00 13.74
CA GLY A 138 -15.88 2.60 15.07
C GLY A 138 -14.76 2.24 16.03
N GLY A 139 -13.70 1.61 15.54
CA GLY A 139 -12.55 1.20 16.35
C GLY A 139 -11.32 2.09 16.18
N PRO A 140 -10.19 1.67 16.75
CA PRO A 140 -8.90 2.29 16.49
C PRO A 140 -8.52 2.15 15.03
N LEU A 141 -8.17 3.27 14.38
CA LEU A 141 -7.88 3.32 12.94
C LEU A 141 -6.44 2.93 12.58
N ALA A 142 -5.55 2.84 13.55
CA ALA A 142 -4.16 2.46 13.31
C ALA A 142 -4.04 0.96 13.00
N LEU A 143 -3.53 0.61 11.83
CA LEU A 143 -3.41 -0.78 11.37
C LEU A 143 -2.62 -1.67 12.34
N TYR A 144 -1.54 -1.17 12.96
CA TYR A 144 -0.75 -1.96 13.90
C TYR A 144 -1.55 -2.43 15.14
N ARG A 145 -2.65 -1.77 15.45
CA ARG A 145 -3.53 -2.17 16.56
C ARG A 145 -4.35 -3.43 16.27
N THR A 146 -4.35 -3.89 15.02
CA THR A 146 -5.01 -5.15 14.65
C THR A 146 -4.10 -6.38 14.84
N TYR A 147 -2.80 -6.17 15.05
CA TYR A 147 -1.82 -7.27 15.09
C TYR A 147 -2.08 -8.29 16.19
N ALA A 148 -2.61 -7.86 17.33
CA ALA A 148 -2.93 -8.76 18.43
C ALA A 148 -4.06 -9.76 18.12
N ASP A 149 -4.90 -9.43 17.15
CA ASP A 149 -6.09 -10.19 16.77
C ASP A 149 -5.94 -10.92 15.43
N LEU A 150 -4.76 -10.82 14.80
CA LEU A 150 -4.45 -11.40 13.48
C LEU A 150 -3.17 -12.24 13.52
N ASP A 151 -3.08 -13.20 12.59
CA ASP A 151 -1.83 -13.92 12.34
C ASP A 151 -0.94 -13.09 11.39
N VAL A 152 -0.02 -12.33 11.96
CA VAL A 152 0.84 -11.39 11.26
C VAL A 152 2.25 -11.95 11.13
N ALA A 153 2.75 -12.06 9.90
CA ALA A 153 4.16 -12.34 9.63
C ALA A 153 4.94 -11.02 9.58
N GLU A 154 5.91 -10.83 10.45
CA GLU A 154 6.84 -9.71 10.39
C GLU A 154 8.09 -10.11 9.62
N LEU A 155 8.45 -9.33 8.60
CA LEU A 155 9.62 -9.55 7.76
C LEU A 155 10.69 -8.53 8.07
N GLU A 156 11.90 -9.02 8.29
CA GLU A 156 13.06 -8.15 8.35
C GLU A 156 13.48 -7.74 6.93
N VAL A 157 13.48 -6.45 6.68
CA VAL A 157 13.79 -5.85 5.38
C VAL A 157 14.78 -4.70 5.54
N ASP A 158 15.48 -4.35 4.46
CA ASP A 158 16.27 -3.11 4.44
C ASP A 158 15.31 -1.91 4.58
N PRO A 159 15.40 -1.12 5.66
CA PRO A 159 14.49 0.00 5.88
C PRO A 159 14.46 1.02 4.75
N ARG A 160 15.55 1.14 3.98
CA ARG A 160 15.64 2.06 2.85
C ARG A 160 14.66 1.72 1.73
N LEU A 161 14.33 0.44 1.56
CA LEU A 161 13.39 -0.02 0.52
C LEU A 161 11.94 0.36 0.81
N VAL A 162 11.61 0.54 2.07
CA VAL A 162 10.24 0.84 2.55
C VAL A 162 10.09 2.26 3.10
N ALA A 163 11.16 3.05 3.02
CA ALA A 163 11.15 4.43 3.48
C ALA A 163 10.22 5.29 2.60
N ASP A 164 9.45 6.12 3.25
CA ASP A 164 8.61 7.13 2.64
C ASP A 164 9.37 8.44 2.37
N VAL A 165 8.87 9.21 1.42
CA VAL A 165 9.33 10.57 1.15
C VAL A 165 8.24 11.56 1.56
N ASP A 166 8.56 12.48 2.46
CA ASP A 166 7.61 13.46 2.99
C ASP A 166 7.75 14.84 2.36
N THR A 167 8.91 15.13 1.80
CA THR A 167 9.24 16.44 1.21
C THR A 167 9.91 16.28 -0.15
N PRO A 168 9.88 17.33 -1.00
CA PRO A 168 10.68 17.35 -2.24
C PRO A 168 12.17 17.13 -1.99
N GLY A 169 12.70 17.59 -0.83
CA GLY A 169 14.08 17.37 -0.43
C GLY A 169 14.40 15.90 -0.18
N ASP A 170 13.49 15.16 0.41
CA ASP A 170 13.66 13.70 0.59
C ASP A 170 13.77 12.98 -0.74
N LEU A 171 12.94 13.38 -1.71
CA LEU A 171 12.96 12.82 -3.06
C LEU A 171 14.27 13.14 -3.79
N ALA A 172 14.79 14.35 -3.63
CA ALA A 172 16.04 14.78 -4.25
C ALA A 172 17.28 14.07 -3.67
N ASN A 173 17.16 13.50 -2.47
CA ASN A 173 18.25 12.81 -1.76
C ASN A 173 18.23 11.28 -1.93
N LEU A 174 17.37 10.74 -2.80
CA LEU A 174 17.33 9.33 -3.15
C LEU A 174 18.40 8.97 -4.16
#